data_b3b5fcb1d1be48a29659091b9175706d
#
_entry.id   b3b5fcb1d1be48a29659091b9175706d
#
_cell.length_a   1.000
_cell.length_b   1.000
_cell.length_c   1.000
_cell.angle_alpha   90.00
_cell.angle_beta   90.00
_cell.angle_gamma   90.00
#
_symmetry.space_group_name_H-M   'P 1'
#
loop_
_entity.id
_entity.type
_entity.pdbx_description
1 polymer ?
#
loop_
_entity_poly.entity_id
_entity_poly.type
_entity_poly.pdbx_seq_one_letter_code
_entity_poly.pdbx_strand_id
1 'polypeptide(L)'
;MFGKLMKYELKATYKWYLIISGVLAILSIFAGLLASSVITGASTFTENTALTIGSIVVLVIFAGYIGLTLTNYIIIIRRFYNNIFGREGYLTWTLPTGSHTVLLVKVTSALIWSIFCFISLILSLLIFLGVIGLAQQQNIFDLLGPLFEHIGSSLIWQSLLFQVLATISGILMLYCAISLGQLFINNRIVMAFVFGFILWVVLSIIGRLFPSISISELSRTATMSSDTLSNILVVNFIPAYIYEVVKIVAMYFTVHYVTKFKLNLQ
;
A
#
# COMPACT_ATOMS: atom_id res chain seq x y z
N MET A 1 16.68 -11.11 20.17
CA MET A 1 17.07 -9.75 19.75
C MET A 1 16.09 -9.15 18.74
N PHE A 2 15.54 -9.90 17.78
CA PHE A 2 14.56 -9.45 16.80
C PHE A 2 13.39 -8.65 17.41
N GLY A 3 12.69 -9.16 18.43
CA GLY A 3 11.55 -8.48 19.05
C GLY A 3 11.87 -7.16 19.73
N LYS A 4 13.08 -7.02 20.31
CA LYS A 4 13.52 -5.74 20.89
C LYS A 4 13.72 -4.67 19.82
N LEU A 5 14.41 -5.01 18.71
CA LEU A 5 14.61 -4.12 17.57
C LEU A 5 13.27 -3.71 16.95
N MET A 6 12.37 -4.69 16.76
CA MET A 6 11.03 -4.46 16.23
C MET A 6 10.23 -3.47 17.08
N LYS A 7 10.24 -3.64 18.40
CA LYS A 7 9.57 -2.72 19.34
C LYS A 7 10.09 -1.28 19.21
N TYR A 8 11.39 -1.09 19.09
CA TYR A 8 11.97 0.25 18.94
C TYR A 8 11.64 0.88 17.57
N GLU A 9 11.65 0.09 16.50
CA GLU A 9 11.24 0.54 15.17
C GLU A 9 9.79 1.01 15.14
N LEU A 10 8.87 0.22 15.68
CA LEU A 10 7.47 0.58 15.76
C LEU A 10 7.24 1.82 16.64
N LYS A 11 7.92 1.88 17.79
CA LYS A 11 7.82 3.03 18.71
C LYS A 11 8.35 4.34 18.10
N ALA A 12 9.30 4.28 17.20
CA ALA A 12 9.88 5.46 16.59
C ALA A 12 8.99 6.09 15.48
N THR A 13 8.04 5.33 14.94
CA THR A 13 7.22 5.76 13.79
C THR A 13 5.73 5.94 14.12
N TYR A 14 5.21 5.34 15.21
CA TYR A 14 3.77 5.27 15.51
C TYR A 14 3.06 6.64 15.52
N LYS A 15 3.73 7.69 16.02
CA LYS A 15 3.13 9.03 16.10
C LYS A 15 2.76 9.58 14.73
N TRP A 16 3.63 9.40 13.74
CA TRP A 16 3.39 9.86 12.38
C TRP A 16 2.19 9.14 11.73
N TYR A 17 2.12 7.81 11.90
CA TYR A 17 1.01 7.03 11.36
C TYR A 17 -0.32 7.36 12.02
N LEU A 18 -0.35 7.58 13.35
CA LEU A 18 -1.56 7.98 14.06
C LEU A 18 -2.04 9.38 13.63
N ILE A 19 -1.14 10.34 13.45
CA ILE A 19 -1.51 11.68 12.98
C ILE A 19 -2.14 11.61 11.59
N ILE A 20 -1.50 10.88 10.66
CA ILE A 20 -1.97 10.79 9.29
C ILE A 20 -3.32 10.07 9.20
N SER A 21 -3.49 8.96 9.93
CA SER A 21 -4.77 8.25 9.97
C SER A 21 -5.88 9.10 10.61
N GLY A 22 -5.55 9.91 11.62
CA GLY A 22 -6.48 10.89 12.21
C GLY A 22 -6.92 11.97 11.22
N VAL A 23 -5.98 12.53 10.46
CA VAL A 23 -6.29 13.50 9.38
C VAL A 23 -7.20 12.86 8.33
N LEU A 24 -6.90 11.63 7.91
CA LEU A 24 -7.72 10.92 6.93
C LEU A 24 -9.16 10.69 7.45
N ALA A 25 -9.32 10.32 8.72
CA ALA A 25 -10.64 10.16 9.35
C ALA A 25 -11.45 11.47 9.38
N ILE A 26 -10.80 12.59 9.70
CA ILE A 26 -11.45 13.91 9.67
C ILE A 26 -11.86 14.28 8.23
N LEU A 27 -10.99 14.07 7.26
CA LEU A 27 -11.30 14.32 5.85
C LEU A 27 -12.48 13.46 5.36
N SER A 28 -12.56 12.19 5.78
CA SER A 28 -13.68 11.31 5.41
C SER A 28 -15.02 11.73 6.04
N ILE A 29 -15.02 12.24 7.28
CA ILE A 29 -16.20 12.83 7.90
C ILE A 29 -16.66 14.05 7.10
N PHE A 30 -15.73 14.96 6.81
CA PHE A 30 -16.03 16.19 6.07
C PHE A 30 -16.56 15.88 4.65
N ALA A 31 -15.93 14.95 3.94
CA ALA A 31 -16.40 14.49 2.64
C ALA A 31 -17.80 13.85 2.72
N GLY A 32 -18.07 13.06 3.76
CA GLY A 32 -19.37 12.45 4.01
C GLY A 32 -20.49 13.49 4.26
N LEU A 33 -20.18 14.54 5.04
CA LEU A 33 -21.12 15.64 5.28
C LEU A 33 -21.42 16.42 3.99
N LEU A 34 -20.43 16.68 3.16
CA LEU A 34 -20.65 17.32 1.86
C LEU A 34 -21.47 16.44 0.92
N ALA A 35 -21.18 15.15 0.86
CA ALA A 35 -21.96 14.21 0.05
C ALA A 35 -23.40 14.10 0.54
N SER A 36 -23.62 14.02 1.84
CA SER A 36 -24.96 13.93 2.41
C SER A 36 -25.80 15.18 2.12
N SER A 37 -25.19 16.38 2.16
CA SER A 37 -25.89 17.64 1.83
C SER A 37 -26.40 17.68 0.38
N VAL A 38 -25.66 17.09 -0.54
CA VAL A 38 -26.09 16.98 -1.96
C VAL A 38 -27.24 16.01 -2.10
N ILE A 39 -27.17 14.86 -1.43
CA ILE A 39 -28.17 13.81 -1.54
C ILE A 39 -29.50 14.25 -0.90
N THR A 40 -29.44 14.85 0.30
CA THR A 40 -30.66 15.33 1.02
C THR A 40 -31.21 16.62 0.42
N GLY A 41 -30.37 17.47 -0.17
CA GLY A 41 -30.75 18.74 -0.79
C GLY A 41 -30.97 18.67 -2.29
N ALA A 42 -31.10 17.49 -2.89
CA ALA A 42 -31.17 17.32 -4.34
C ALA A 42 -32.34 18.09 -5.03
N SER A 43 -33.41 18.38 -4.28
CA SER A 43 -34.53 19.20 -4.78
C SER A 43 -34.26 20.72 -4.78
N THR A 44 -33.24 21.17 -4.03
CA THR A 44 -32.91 22.61 -3.85
C THR A 44 -31.68 23.04 -4.62
N PHE A 45 -30.82 22.09 -5.00
CA PHE A 45 -29.60 22.36 -5.78
C PHE A 45 -29.88 22.27 -7.28
N THR A 46 -29.29 23.19 -8.02
CA THR A 46 -29.24 23.04 -9.49
C THR A 46 -28.32 21.86 -9.84
N GLU A 47 -28.58 21.18 -10.96
CA GLU A 47 -27.79 20.03 -11.41
C GLU A 47 -26.28 20.34 -11.44
N ASN A 48 -25.90 21.53 -11.89
CA ASN A 48 -24.51 21.99 -11.92
C ASN A 48 -23.89 22.11 -10.52
N THR A 49 -24.62 22.58 -9.51
CA THR A 49 -24.09 22.71 -8.15
C THR A 49 -23.91 21.33 -7.50
N ALA A 50 -24.82 20.39 -7.72
CA ALA A 50 -24.71 19.02 -7.24
C ALA A 50 -23.49 18.31 -7.84
N LEU A 51 -23.26 18.44 -9.15
CA LEU A 51 -22.08 17.91 -9.83
C LEU A 51 -20.76 18.53 -9.30
N THR A 52 -20.76 19.84 -9.06
CA THR A 52 -19.58 20.53 -8.52
C THR A 52 -19.22 20.02 -7.12
N ILE A 53 -20.19 19.90 -6.20
CA ILE A 53 -19.95 19.38 -4.86
C ILE A 53 -19.52 17.92 -4.92
N GLY A 54 -20.15 17.10 -5.75
CA GLY A 54 -19.76 15.70 -5.97
C GLY A 54 -18.31 15.56 -6.44
N SER A 55 -17.87 16.40 -7.38
CA SER A 55 -16.48 16.39 -7.84
C SER A 55 -15.48 16.79 -6.74
N ILE A 56 -15.84 17.77 -5.90
CA ILE A 56 -15.01 18.16 -4.73
C ILE A 56 -14.89 17.01 -3.74
N VAL A 57 -15.95 16.29 -3.45
CA VAL A 57 -15.94 15.12 -2.55
C VAL A 57 -14.98 14.05 -3.08
N VAL A 58 -15.08 13.72 -4.37
CA VAL A 58 -14.17 12.75 -5.00
C VAL A 58 -12.72 13.21 -4.92
N LEU A 59 -12.44 14.49 -5.20
CA LEU A 59 -11.10 15.06 -5.10
C LEU A 59 -10.54 14.98 -3.68
N VAL A 60 -11.34 15.30 -2.66
CA VAL A 60 -10.91 15.24 -1.24
C VAL A 60 -10.54 13.82 -0.83
N ILE A 61 -11.37 12.83 -1.18
CA ILE A 61 -11.11 11.42 -0.88
C ILE A 61 -9.85 10.96 -1.60
N PHE A 62 -9.72 11.29 -2.89
CA PHE A 62 -8.56 10.90 -3.70
C PHE A 62 -7.26 11.54 -3.20
N ALA A 63 -7.30 12.83 -2.83
CA ALA A 63 -6.16 13.52 -2.23
C ALA A 63 -5.76 12.91 -0.88
N GLY A 64 -6.72 12.52 -0.04
CA GLY A 64 -6.49 11.82 1.22
C GLY A 64 -5.80 10.46 1.01
N TYR A 65 -6.27 9.68 0.03
CA TYR A 65 -5.67 8.40 -0.35
C TYR A 65 -4.22 8.57 -0.83
N ILE A 66 -3.97 9.51 -1.76
CA ILE A 66 -2.62 9.81 -2.25
C ILE A 66 -1.73 10.28 -1.10
N GLY A 67 -2.21 11.19 -0.27
CA GLY A 67 -1.47 11.73 0.87
C GLY A 67 -1.01 10.65 1.84
N LEU A 68 -1.89 9.70 2.20
CA LEU A 68 -1.57 8.59 3.09
C LEU A 68 -0.55 7.63 2.45
N THR A 69 -0.74 7.27 1.19
CA THR A 69 0.17 6.33 0.48
C THR A 69 1.55 6.94 0.28
N LEU A 70 1.63 8.19 -0.17
CA LEU A 70 2.92 8.91 -0.32
C LEU A 70 3.65 9.02 1.01
N THR A 71 2.94 9.38 2.08
CA THR A 71 3.56 9.52 3.39
C THR A 71 4.08 8.18 3.92
N ASN A 72 3.33 7.08 3.71
CA ASN A 72 3.81 5.74 4.04
C ASN A 72 5.14 5.43 3.34
N TYR A 73 5.22 5.65 2.01
CA TYR A 73 6.45 5.43 1.25
C TYR A 73 7.61 6.33 1.71
N ILE A 74 7.35 7.61 1.98
CA ILE A 74 8.37 8.55 2.47
C ILE A 74 8.92 8.09 3.82
N ILE A 75 8.07 7.65 4.75
CA ILE A 75 8.51 7.16 6.06
C ILE A 75 9.37 5.89 5.89
N ILE A 76 8.93 4.93 5.07
CA ILE A 76 9.65 3.68 4.81
C ILE A 76 11.05 3.98 4.23
N ILE A 77 11.13 4.82 3.19
CA ILE A 77 12.37 5.21 2.53
C ILE A 77 13.31 5.92 3.51
N ARG A 78 12.80 6.94 4.23
CA ARG A 78 13.59 7.74 5.18
C ARG A 78 14.15 6.89 6.31
N ARG A 79 13.34 5.97 6.86
CA ARG A 79 13.75 5.08 7.95
C ARG A 79 14.80 4.06 7.48
N PHE A 80 14.62 3.49 6.30
CA PHE A 80 15.61 2.57 5.75
C PHE A 80 16.94 3.29 5.48
N TYR A 81 16.89 4.44 4.79
CA TYR A 81 18.08 5.21 4.46
C TYR A 81 18.85 5.65 5.70
N ASN A 82 18.19 6.30 6.66
CA ASN A 82 18.85 6.86 7.85
C ASN A 82 19.46 5.77 8.74
N ASN A 83 18.77 4.64 8.88
CA ASN A 83 19.18 3.59 9.81
C ASN A 83 20.21 2.62 9.22
N ILE A 84 20.34 2.52 7.91
CA ILE A 84 21.31 1.61 7.27
C ILE A 84 22.49 2.34 6.68
N PHE A 85 22.25 3.47 6.00
CA PHE A 85 23.29 4.22 5.28
C PHE A 85 23.61 5.58 5.91
N GLY A 86 22.73 6.12 6.77
CA GLY A 86 22.92 7.39 7.47
C GLY A 86 23.71 7.27 8.76
N ARG A 87 23.73 8.36 9.55
CA ARG A 87 24.46 8.44 10.83
C ARG A 87 24.06 7.36 11.84
N GLU A 88 22.81 6.94 11.84
CA GLU A 88 22.31 5.85 12.72
C GLU A 88 22.80 4.47 12.24
N GLY A 89 23.26 4.36 11.00
CA GLY A 89 23.79 3.12 10.43
C GLY A 89 24.97 2.58 11.20
N TYR A 90 25.89 3.46 11.66
CA TYR A 90 27.04 3.03 12.49
C TYR A 90 26.57 2.28 13.75
N LEU A 91 25.58 2.83 14.46
CA LEU A 91 25.02 2.17 15.64
C LEU A 91 24.32 0.86 15.31
N THR A 92 23.63 0.79 14.18
CA THR A 92 22.94 -0.42 13.73
C THR A 92 23.91 -1.56 13.43
N TRP A 93 25.07 -1.26 12.85
CA TRP A 93 26.07 -2.26 12.48
C TRP A 93 27.02 -2.65 13.62
N THR A 94 27.10 -1.84 14.71
CA THR A 94 27.84 -2.22 15.92
C THR A 94 27.03 -3.15 16.84
N LEU A 95 25.73 -3.31 16.60
CA LEU A 95 24.93 -4.26 17.37
C LEU A 95 25.37 -5.70 17.07
N PRO A 96 25.43 -6.59 18.07
CA PRO A 96 25.77 -8.00 17.88
C PRO A 96 24.59 -8.77 17.25
N THR A 97 24.13 -8.31 16.06
CA THR A 97 23.02 -8.90 15.31
C THR A 97 23.44 -9.14 13.87
N GLY A 98 23.02 -10.26 13.29
CA GLY A 98 23.30 -10.55 11.89
C GLY A 98 22.58 -9.59 10.94
N SER A 99 23.20 -9.28 9.80
CA SER A 99 22.62 -8.42 8.75
C SER A 99 21.24 -8.86 8.27
N HIS A 100 20.98 -10.17 8.24
CA HIS A 100 19.65 -10.72 7.94
C HIS A 100 18.59 -10.29 8.96
N THR A 101 18.93 -10.28 10.25
CA THR A 101 17.99 -9.89 11.31
C THR A 101 17.61 -8.43 11.20
N VAL A 102 18.58 -7.55 10.91
CA VAL A 102 18.33 -6.12 10.71
C VAL A 102 17.42 -5.90 9.50
N LEU A 103 17.71 -6.53 8.37
CA LEU A 103 16.91 -6.39 7.15
C LEU A 103 15.47 -6.92 7.36
N LEU A 104 15.31 -8.08 7.99
CA LEU A 104 14.01 -8.65 8.29
C LEU A 104 13.18 -7.75 9.22
N VAL A 105 13.79 -7.15 10.26
CA VAL A 105 13.10 -6.18 11.13
C VAL A 105 12.59 -4.98 10.33
N LYS A 106 13.39 -4.47 9.37
CA LYS A 106 12.99 -3.34 8.53
C LYS A 106 11.82 -3.69 7.60
N VAL A 107 11.89 -4.86 6.94
CA VAL A 107 10.81 -5.33 6.05
C VAL A 107 9.53 -5.59 6.85
N THR A 108 9.62 -6.29 7.99
CA THR A 108 8.44 -6.60 8.80
C THR A 108 7.82 -5.36 9.45
N SER A 109 8.62 -4.39 9.90
CA SER A 109 8.08 -3.13 10.43
C SER A 109 7.39 -2.31 9.34
N ALA A 110 7.96 -2.22 8.15
CA ALA A 110 7.35 -1.55 7.00
C ALA A 110 6.04 -2.24 6.58
N LEU A 111 6.01 -3.58 6.58
CA LEU A 111 4.81 -4.35 6.30
C LEU A 111 3.69 -4.07 7.31
N ILE A 112 3.98 -4.09 8.61
CA ILE A 112 2.99 -3.78 9.66
C ILE A 112 2.38 -2.40 9.46
N TRP A 113 3.20 -1.40 9.19
CA TRP A 113 2.70 -0.05 8.96
C TRP A 113 1.92 0.08 7.65
N SER A 114 2.31 -0.62 6.61
CA SER A 114 1.54 -0.66 5.36
C SER A 114 0.17 -1.34 5.55
N ILE A 115 0.09 -2.41 6.34
CA ILE A 115 -1.18 -3.04 6.73
C ILE A 115 -2.03 -2.06 7.56
N PHE A 116 -1.41 -1.33 8.50
CA PHE A 116 -2.10 -0.30 9.28
C PHE A 116 -2.69 0.80 8.39
N CYS A 117 -1.92 1.27 7.40
CA CYS A 117 -2.42 2.24 6.41
C CYS A 117 -3.60 1.66 5.61
N PHE A 118 -3.54 0.40 5.19
CA PHE A 118 -4.63 -0.25 4.48
C PHE A 118 -5.91 -0.35 5.33
N ILE A 119 -5.76 -0.73 6.61
CA ILE A 119 -6.88 -0.74 7.57
C ILE A 119 -7.44 0.68 7.76
N SER A 120 -6.58 1.69 7.86
CA SER A 120 -7.00 3.09 8.00
C SER A 120 -7.80 3.58 6.79
N LEU A 121 -7.46 3.12 5.57
CA LEU A 121 -8.24 3.41 4.36
C LEU A 121 -9.63 2.78 4.41
N ILE A 122 -9.72 1.51 4.82
CA ILE A 122 -11.01 0.83 4.96
C ILE A 122 -11.88 1.55 6.01
N LEU A 123 -11.30 1.90 7.18
CA LEU A 123 -12.00 2.62 8.22
C LEU A 123 -12.48 4.00 7.74
N SER A 124 -11.66 4.73 6.96
CA SER A 124 -12.06 6.02 6.41
C SER A 124 -13.23 5.90 5.43
N LEU A 125 -13.25 4.83 4.63
CA LEU A 125 -14.37 4.53 3.73
C LEU A 125 -15.63 4.20 4.50
N LEU A 126 -15.54 3.39 5.56
CA LEU A 126 -16.65 3.05 6.44
C LEU A 126 -17.22 4.30 7.16
N ILE A 127 -16.35 5.20 7.62
CA ILE A 127 -16.76 6.48 8.21
C ILE A 127 -17.50 7.32 7.18
N PHE A 128 -16.97 7.44 5.96
CA PHE A 128 -17.60 8.18 4.87
C PHE A 128 -19.02 7.65 4.55
N LEU A 129 -19.14 6.33 4.37
CA LEU A 129 -20.43 5.68 4.10
C LEU A 129 -21.38 5.78 5.31
N GLY A 130 -20.82 5.70 6.53
CA GLY A 130 -21.60 5.85 7.76
C GLY A 130 -22.26 7.22 7.90
N VAL A 131 -21.53 8.29 7.57
CA VAL A 131 -22.08 9.67 7.59
C VAL A 131 -23.21 9.81 6.57
N ILE A 132 -23.06 9.23 5.37
CA ILE A 132 -24.12 9.25 4.35
C ILE A 132 -25.34 8.43 4.81
N GLY A 133 -25.12 7.23 5.35
CA GLY A 133 -26.19 6.37 5.84
C GLY A 133 -27.02 7.02 6.95
N LEU A 134 -26.36 7.68 7.90
CA LEU A 134 -27.04 8.44 8.96
C LEU A 134 -27.89 9.57 8.40
N ALA A 135 -27.43 10.27 7.37
CA ALA A 135 -28.18 11.34 6.74
C ALA A 135 -29.43 10.84 5.97
N GLN A 136 -29.34 9.63 5.41
CA GLN A 136 -30.44 8.99 4.67
C GLN A 136 -31.33 8.09 5.54
N GLN A 137 -31.03 7.95 6.83
CA GLN A 137 -31.68 7.01 7.75
C GLN A 137 -31.62 5.54 7.27
N GLN A 138 -30.57 5.20 6.52
CA GLN A 138 -30.29 3.86 6.00
C GLN A 138 -29.18 3.20 6.81
N ASN A 139 -29.26 1.88 6.97
CA ASN A 139 -28.18 1.13 7.61
C ASN A 139 -26.98 0.99 6.67
N ILE A 140 -25.78 1.11 7.22
CA ILE A 140 -24.52 0.93 6.45
C ILE A 140 -24.49 -0.45 5.78
N PHE A 141 -25.06 -1.47 6.43
CA PHE A 141 -25.12 -2.83 5.90
C PHE A 141 -25.96 -2.94 4.63
N ASP A 142 -27.01 -2.13 4.48
CA ASP A 142 -27.85 -2.10 3.28
C ASP A 142 -27.08 -1.47 2.08
N LEU A 143 -26.17 -0.53 2.37
CA LEU A 143 -25.30 0.07 1.36
C LEU A 143 -24.16 -0.88 0.94
N LEU A 144 -23.65 -1.70 1.85
CA LEU A 144 -22.54 -2.62 1.61
C LEU A 144 -23.00 -4.00 1.11
N GLY A 145 -24.23 -4.42 1.45
CA GLY A 145 -24.79 -5.74 1.10
C GLY A 145 -24.58 -6.11 -0.37
N PRO A 146 -25.00 -5.29 -1.33
CA PRO A 146 -24.85 -5.58 -2.76
C PRO A 146 -23.41 -5.78 -3.21
N LEU A 147 -22.43 -5.11 -2.53
CA LEU A 147 -21.01 -5.27 -2.83
C LEU A 147 -20.49 -6.64 -2.36
N PHE A 148 -20.96 -7.14 -1.22
CA PHE A 148 -20.52 -8.43 -0.68
C PHE A 148 -21.22 -9.63 -1.32
N GLU A 149 -22.45 -9.47 -1.77
CA GLU A 149 -23.20 -10.54 -2.46
C GLU A 149 -22.53 -10.94 -3.79
N HIS A 150 -21.90 -9.99 -4.49
CA HIS A 150 -21.26 -10.21 -5.77
C HIS A 150 -19.79 -10.68 -5.67
N ILE A 151 -19.16 -10.52 -4.49
CA ILE A 151 -17.77 -10.89 -4.27
C ILE A 151 -17.72 -12.20 -3.50
N GLY A 152 -17.41 -13.29 -4.17
CA GLY A 152 -17.22 -14.60 -3.53
C GLY A 152 -16.14 -14.55 -2.44
N SER A 153 -16.36 -15.20 -1.31
CA SER A 153 -15.44 -15.22 -0.17
C SER A 153 -14.02 -15.68 -0.55
N SER A 154 -13.88 -16.59 -1.49
CA SER A 154 -12.59 -17.08 -2.00
C SER A 154 -11.78 -15.99 -2.70
N LEU A 155 -12.43 -15.08 -3.43
CA LEU A 155 -11.78 -13.95 -4.10
C LEU A 155 -11.22 -12.93 -3.11
N ILE A 156 -11.95 -12.68 -2.03
CA ILE A 156 -11.50 -11.76 -0.98
C ILE A 156 -10.20 -12.27 -0.37
N TRP A 157 -10.13 -13.55 0.02
CA TRP A 157 -8.93 -14.12 0.61
C TRP A 157 -7.74 -14.16 -0.35
N GLN A 158 -7.97 -14.48 -1.62
CA GLN A 158 -6.93 -14.48 -2.65
C GLN A 158 -6.38 -13.07 -2.89
N SER A 159 -7.26 -12.08 -3.04
CA SER A 159 -6.84 -10.69 -3.24
C SER A 159 -6.07 -10.12 -2.03
N LEU A 160 -6.48 -10.45 -0.80
CA LEU A 160 -5.76 -10.05 0.42
C LEU A 160 -4.37 -10.67 0.47
N LEU A 161 -4.24 -11.97 0.17
CA LEU A 161 -2.94 -12.65 0.14
C LEU A 161 -2.03 -12.05 -0.93
N PHE A 162 -2.57 -11.80 -2.13
CA PHE A 162 -1.84 -11.13 -3.21
C PHE A 162 -1.38 -9.73 -2.79
N GLN A 163 -2.25 -8.95 -2.15
CA GLN A 163 -1.94 -7.61 -1.66
C GLN A 163 -0.79 -7.61 -0.66
N VAL A 164 -0.75 -8.59 0.26
CA VAL A 164 0.37 -8.72 1.22
C VAL A 164 1.68 -9.02 0.49
N LEU A 165 1.70 -9.95 -0.46
CA LEU A 165 2.89 -10.27 -1.25
C LEU A 165 3.34 -9.09 -2.10
N ALA A 166 2.42 -8.40 -2.77
CA ALA A 166 2.70 -7.21 -3.55
C ALA A 166 3.27 -6.06 -2.68
N THR A 167 2.77 -5.92 -1.45
CA THR A 167 3.30 -4.93 -0.50
C THR A 167 4.74 -5.26 -0.09
N ILE A 168 5.04 -6.53 0.24
CA ILE A 168 6.41 -6.97 0.58
C ILE A 168 7.35 -6.73 -0.60
N SER A 169 6.95 -7.10 -1.81
CA SER A 169 7.77 -6.90 -3.01
C SER A 169 8.00 -5.43 -3.32
N GLY A 170 6.97 -4.57 -3.11
CA GLY A 170 7.09 -3.12 -3.25
C GLY A 170 8.07 -2.49 -2.25
N ILE A 171 8.02 -2.90 -0.98
CA ILE A 171 8.96 -2.47 0.06
C ILE A 171 10.40 -2.87 -0.32
N LEU A 172 10.60 -4.13 -0.73
CA LEU A 172 11.90 -4.63 -1.12
C LEU A 172 12.43 -3.95 -2.39
N MET A 173 11.56 -3.60 -3.33
CA MET A 173 11.92 -2.80 -4.51
C MET A 173 12.49 -1.44 -4.11
N LEU A 174 11.85 -0.74 -3.17
CA LEU A 174 12.36 0.54 -2.66
C LEU A 174 13.72 0.37 -1.96
N TYR A 175 13.85 -0.67 -1.14
CA TYR A 175 15.12 -0.95 -0.47
C TYR A 175 16.23 -1.31 -1.46
N CYS A 176 15.91 -2.07 -2.51
CA CYS A 176 16.82 -2.40 -3.58
C CYS A 176 17.27 -1.15 -4.35
N ALA A 177 16.35 -0.27 -4.71
CA ALA A 177 16.65 0.98 -5.38
C ALA A 177 17.58 1.88 -4.57
N ILE A 178 17.30 2.03 -3.25
CA ILE A 178 18.15 2.80 -2.34
C ILE A 178 19.53 2.16 -2.23
N SER A 179 19.60 0.85 -2.02
CA SER A 179 20.87 0.12 -1.87
C SER A 179 21.74 0.21 -3.12
N LEU A 180 21.18 0.09 -4.32
CA LEU A 180 21.88 0.27 -5.58
C LEU A 180 22.34 1.70 -5.79
N GLY A 181 21.54 2.68 -5.41
CA GLY A 181 21.92 4.10 -5.46
C GLY A 181 23.13 4.44 -4.59
N GLN A 182 23.34 3.73 -3.47
CA GLN A 182 24.50 3.93 -2.58
C GLN A 182 25.83 3.42 -3.16
N LEU A 183 25.80 2.62 -4.21
CA LEU A 183 27.03 2.17 -4.89
C LEU A 183 27.75 3.32 -5.62
N PHE A 184 27.07 4.41 -5.87
CA PHE A 184 27.62 5.59 -6.56
C PHE A 184 28.07 6.63 -5.54
N ILE A 185 29.28 7.18 -5.73
CA ILE A 185 29.88 8.17 -4.83
C ILE A 185 29.19 9.52 -4.99
N ASN A 186 28.91 9.92 -6.25
CA ASN A 186 28.28 11.18 -6.58
C ASN A 186 26.76 10.99 -6.77
N ASN A 187 25.96 11.94 -6.23
CA ASN A 187 24.50 11.98 -6.46
C ASN A 187 23.71 10.72 -6.03
N ARG A 188 24.04 10.15 -4.87
CA ARG A 188 23.46 8.90 -4.33
C ARG A 188 21.91 8.89 -4.37
N ILE A 189 21.29 10.01 -4.00
CA ILE A 189 19.82 10.14 -3.97
C ILE A 189 19.26 10.10 -5.39
N VAL A 190 19.85 10.83 -6.32
CA VAL A 190 19.41 10.84 -7.72
C VAL A 190 19.55 9.44 -8.34
N MET A 191 20.68 8.75 -8.08
CA MET A 191 20.88 7.39 -8.56
C MET A 191 19.88 6.40 -7.97
N ALA A 192 19.48 6.56 -6.70
CA ALA A 192 18.44 5.74 -6.10
C ALA A 192 17.07 5.91 -6.83
N PHE A 193 16.72 7.15 -7.22
CA PHE A 193 15.52 7.40 -8.03
C PHE A 193 15.64 6.78 -9.43
N VAL A 194 16.78 6.92 -10.09
CA VAL A 194 17.02 6.34 -11.42
C VAL A 194 16.91 4.80 -11.37
N PHE A 195 17.56 4.15 -10.42
CA PHE A 195 17.43 2.70 -10.23
C PHE A 195 16.02 2.28 -9.85
N GLY A 196 15.34 3.04 -9.00
CA GLY A 196 13.94 2.80 -8.67
C GLY A 196 13.03 2.82 -9.90
N PHE A 197 13.22 3.82 -10.77
CA PHE A 197 12.47 3.92 -12.02
C PHE A 197 12.80 2.78 -12.98
N ILE A 198 14.08 2.45 -13.17
CA ILE A 198 14.52 1.34 -14.04
C ILE A 198 13.91 0.02 -13.53
N LEU A 199 14.04 -0.27 -12.23
CA LEU A 199 13.47 -1.47 -11.63
C LEU A 199 11.94 -1.52 -11.82
N TRP A 200 11.25 -0.39 -11.61
CA TRP A 200 9.81 -0.32 -11.82
C TRP A 200 9.42 -0.63 -13.28
N VAL A 201 10.11 -0.05 -14.25
CA VAL A 201 9.86 -0.31 -15.68
C VAL A 201 10.14 -1.76 -16.04
N VAL A 202 11.32 -2.28 -15.67
CA VAL A 202 11.73 -3.66 -15.99
C VAL A 202 10.73 -4.66 -15.38
N LEU A 203 10.40 -4.51 -14.10
CA LEU A 203 9.47 -5.40 -13.42
C LEU A 203 8.04 -5.27 -13.97
N SER A 204 7.62 -4.09 -14.38
CA SER A 204 6.32 -3.88 -15.02
C SER A 204 6.24 -4.59 -16.38
N ILE A 205 7.32 -4.56 -17.16
CA ILE A 205 7.40 -5.29 -18.45
C ILE A 205 7.36 -6.79 -18.21
N ILE A 206 8.18 -7.29 -17.28
CA ILE A 206 8.20 -8.72 -16.93
C ILE A 206 6.85 -9.17 -16.38
N GLY A 207 6.21 -8.36 -15.51
CA GLY A 207 4.90 -8.65 -14.95
C GLY A 207 3.79 -8.81 -15.98
N ARG A 208 3.89 -8.11 -17.11
CA ARG A 208 2.92 -8.26 -18.23
C ARG A 208 3.04 -9.59 -18.99
N LEU A 209 4.17 -10.30 -18.85
CA LEU A 209 4.34 -11.63 -19.43
C LEU A 209 3.60 -12.71 -18.65
N PHE A 210 3.23 -12.39 -17.38
CA PHE A 210 2.41 -13.29 -16.58
C PHE A 210 0.94 -12.87 -16.72
N PRO A 211 0.03 -13.83 -16.99
CA PRO A 211 -1.38 -13.51 -17.12
C PRO A 211 -1.90 -12.87 -15.83
N SER A 212 -2.32 -11.64 -15.95
CA SER A 212 -3.08 -10.92 -14.93
C SER A 212 -4.52 -10.81 -15.41
N ILE A 213 -5.45 -10.95 -14.50
CA ILE A 213 -6.88 -10.79 -14.82
C ILE A 213 -7.09 -9.38 -15.36
N SER A 214 -7.45 -9.28 -16.63
CA SER A 214 -7.80 -8.00 -17.22
C SER A 214 -9.24 -7.62 -16.81
N ILE A 215 -9.50 -6.31 -16.68
CA ILE A 215 -10.85 -5.79 -16.37
C ILE A 215 -11.88 -6.29 -17.42
N SER A 216 -11.45 -6.50 -18.66
CA SER A 216 -12.28 -7.04 -19.74
C SER A 216 -12.65 -8.51 -19.54
N GLU A 217 -11.78 -9.30 -18.91
CA GLU A 217 -12.11 -10.69 -18.54
C GLU A 217 -13.02 -10.72 -17.32
N LEU A 218 -12.81 -9.84 -16.35
CA LEU A 218 -13.67 -9.71 -15.18
C LEU A 218 -15.11 -9.35 -15.57
N SER A 219 -15.31 -8.46 -16.55
CA SER A 219 -16.64 -8.12 -17.06
C SER A 219 -17.32 -9.26 -17.81
N ARG A 220 -16.56 -10.10 -18.53
CA ARG A 220 -17.09 -11.31 -19.18
C ARG A 220 -17.42 -12.41 -18.18
N THR A 221 -16.65 -12.52 -17.11
CA THR A 221 -16.87 -13.54 -16.08
C THR A 221 -18.02 -13.20 -15.14
N ALA A 222 -18.39 -11.92 -15.00
CA ALA A 222 -19.54 -11.48 -14.20
C ALA A 222 -20.89 -12.08 -14.65
N THR A 223 -20.95 -12.60 -15.87
CA THR A 223 -22.15 -13.28 -16.41
C THR A 223 -22.13 -14.82 -16.24
N MET A 224 -21.05 -15.38 -15.67
CA MET A 224 -20.88 -16.83 -15.48
C MET A 224 -21.30 -17.27 -14.08
N SER A 225 -21.54 -18.58 -13.91
CA SER A 225 -21.87 -19.15 -12.60
C SER A 225 -20.70 -19.01 -11.61
N SER A 226 -21.01 -18.89 -10.31
CA SER A 226 -20.04 -18.68 -9.23
C SER A 226 -18.89 -19.70 -9.20
N ASP A 227 -19.15 -20.96 -9.57
CA ASP A 227 -18.17 -22.04 -9.54
C ASP A 227 -17.16 -21.98 -10.71
N THR A 228 -17.61 -21.59 -11.90
CA THR A 228 -16.73 -21.37 -13.05
C THR A 228 -15.88 -20.13 -12.86
N LEU A 229 -16.43 -19.07 -12.26
CA LEU A 229 -15.72 -17.86 -11.86
C LEU A 229 -14.57 -18.15 -10.90
N SER A 230 -14.84 -18.91 -9.84
CA SER A 230 -13.82 -19.22 -8.84
C SER A 230 -12.65 -20.01 -9.44
N ASN A 231 -12.91 -20.98 -10.32
CA ASN A 231 -11.87 -21.79 -10.94
C ASN A 231 -11.02 -20.98 -11.94
N ILE A 232 -11.63 -20.15 -12.78
CA ILE A 232 -10.89 -19.29 -13.75
C ILE A 232 -10.00 -18.30 -13.00
N LEU A 233 -10.50 -17.71 -11.92
CA LEU A 233 -9.75 -16.74 -11.13
C LEU A 233 -8.59 -17.39 -10.37
N VAL A 234 -8.78 -18.56 -9.77
CA VAL A 234 -7.71 -19.32 -9.11
C VAL A 234 -6.56 -19.63 -10.06
N VAL A 235 -6.86 -20.13 -11.25
CA VAL A 235 -5.85 -20.49 -12.26
C VAL A 235 -5.05 -19.27 -12.70
N ASN A 236 -5.69 -18.10 -12.84
CA ASN A 236 -5.02 -16.86 -13.26
C ASN A 236 -4.19 -16.19 -12.14
N PHE A 237 -4.49 -16.44 -10.88
CA PHE A 237 -3.70 -15.91 -9.77
C PHE A 237 -2.38 -16.64 -9.52
N ILE A 238 -2.29 -17.93 -9.83
CA ILE A 238 -1.09 -18.74 -9.55
C ILE A 238 0.17 -18.14 -10.21
N PRO A 239 0.20 -17.79 -11.51
CA PRO A 239 1.38 -17.18 -12.13
C PRO A 239 1.76 -15.84 -11.49
N ALA A 240 0.76 -15.03 -11.10
CA ALA A 240 0.97 -13.76 -10.42
C ALA A 240 1.62 -13.95 -9.04
N TYR A 241 1.20 -14.95 -8.26
CA TYR A 241 1.84 -15.30 -6.99
C TYR A 241 3.28 -15.76 -7.17
N ILE A 242 3.54 -16.62 -8.14
CA ILE A 242 4.90 -17.10 -8.45
C ILE A 242 5.80 -15.90 -8.81
N TYR A 243 5.31 -15.00 -9.64
CA TYR A 243 6.04 -13.78 -10.01
C TYR A 243 6.37 -12.92 -8.80
N GLU A 244 5.41 -12.67 -7.90
CA GLU A 244 5.65 -11.88 -6.68
C GLU A 244 6.67 -12.55 -5.76
N VAL A 245 6.61 -13.86 -5.56
CA VAL A 245 7.56 -14.62 -4.74
C VAL A 245 8.97 -14.56 -5.34
N VAL A 246 9.12 -14.79 -6.64
CA VAL A 246 10.43 -14.69 -7.33
C VAL A 246 11.01 -13.28 -7.19
N LYS A 247 10.19 -12.27 -7.34
CA LYS A 247 10.55 -10.86 -7.17
C LYS A 247 11.03 -10.56 -5.75
N ILE A 248 10.32 -11.03 -4.73
CA ILE A 248 10.69 -10.91 -3.31
C ILE A 248 12.06 -11.53 -3.07
N VAL A 249 12.28 -12.78 -3.51
CA VAL A 249 13.54 -13.50 -3.32
C VAL A 249 14.70 -12.78 -4.00
N ALA A 250 14.54 -12.41 -5.27
CA ALA A 250 15.59 -11.72 -6.03
C ALA A 250 15.99 -10.39 -5.39
N MET A 251 15.01 -9.57 -4.98
CA MET A 251 15.27 -8.28 -4.36
C MET A 251 15.86 -8.40 -2.97
N TYR A 252 15.39 -9.35 -2.18
CA TYR A 252 15.94 -9.61 -0.84
C TYR A 252 17.42 -9.96 -0.91
N PHE A 253 17.81 -10.88 -1.79
CA PHE A 253 19.21 -11.24 -1.96
C PHE A 253 20.05 -10.08 -2.47
N THR A 254 19.54 -9.28 -3.40
CA THR A 254 20.23 -8.09 -3.90
C THR A 254 20.50 -7.08 -2.78
N VAL A 255 19.47 -6.75 -1.99
CA VAL A 255 19.60 -5.82 -0.86
C VAL A 255 20.59 -6.38 0.17
N HIS A 256 20.47 -7.67 0.52
CA HIS A 256 21.36 -8.30 1.48
C HIS A 256 22.83 -8.30 1.00
N TYR A 257 23.06 -8.62 -0.28
CA TYR A 257 24.41 -8.61 -0.86
C TYR A 257 25.02 -7.21 -0.80
N VAL A 258 24.29 -6.18 -1.22
CA VAL A 258 24.79 -4.81 -1.22
C VAL A 258 25.07 -4.33 0.20
N THR A 259 24.15 -4.58 1.14
CA THR A 259 24.31 -4.15 2.54
C THR A 259 25.45 -4.86 3.27
N LYS A 260 25.77 -6.11 2.92
CA LYS A 260 26.82 -6.88 3.57
C LYS A 260 28.22 -6.62 2.99
N PHE A 261 28.33 -6.53 1.67
CA PHE A 261 29.64 -6.54 0.99
C PHE A 261 30.05 -5.21 0.36
N LYS A 262 29.12 -4.29 0.12
CA LYS A 262 29.37 -3.03 -0.57
C LYS A 262 29.04 -1.79 0.26
N LEU A 263 28.84 -1.97 1.56
CA LEU A 263 28.46 -0.88 2.45
C LEU A 263 29.65 0.05 2.69
N ASN A 264 29.63 1.24 2.07
CA ASN A 264 30.53 2.34 2.42
C ASN A 264 29.79 3.26 3.40
N LEU A 265 30.02 3.06 4.70
CA LEU A 265 29.59 4.00 5.74
C LEU A 265 30.51 5.23 5.66
N GLN A 266 29.93 6.40 5.48
CA GLN A 266 30.59 7.71 5.62
C GLN A 266 30.24 8.33 6.95
#